data_735b6b5a737a1d16095b8c708fda72bb
#
_entry.id   735b6b5a737a1d16095b8c708fda72bb
#
_cell.length_a   1.000
_cell.length_b   1.000
_cell.length_c   1.000
_cell.angle_alpha   90.00
_cell.angle_beta   90.00
_cell.angle_gamma   90.00
#
_symmetry.space_group_name_H-M   'P 1'
#
loop_
_entity.id
_entity.type
_entity.pdbx_description
1 polymer ?
#
loop_
_entity_poly.entity_id
_entity_poly.type
_entity_poly.pdbx_seq_one_letter_code
_entity_poly.pdbx_strand_id
1 'polypeptide(L)'
;RVLELVNLTSRKDSRFSTYSLGMKQRLAIASCLLGDPEVLILDEPTNGLDPVGIAEIRKLIKLLHQQGKTIIMASHLLDEVEKVCTHVAILKKGELVITGDVNEILSTEDIVEIGAIDMLELETVISKMHGYNNTKAQDKMMQLYYPVGTADVESINRYCFSNGIILNHLQLKKKSLEAKFFELTN
;
A
#
# COMPACT_ATOMS: atom_id res chain seq x y z
N ARG A 1 -24.79 -10.53 -17.37
CA ARG A 1 -24.55 -10.27 -15.95
C ARG A 1 -23.06 -10.38 -15.59
N VAL A 2 -22.38 -11.58 -15.72
CA VAL A 2 -20.97 -11.71 -15.30
C VAL A 2 -20.04 -10.90 -16.20
N LEU A 3 -20.24 -10.89 -17.51
CA LEU A 3 -19.45 -10.07 -18.46
C LEU A 3 -19.63 -8.56 -18.24
N GLU A 4 -20.77 -8.13 -17.72
CA GLU A 4 -21.01 -6.72 -17.34
C GLU A 4 -20.15 -6.34 -16.14
N LEU A 5 -20.11 -7.18 -15.11
CA LEU A 5 -19.28 -6.96 -13.92
C LEU A 5 -17.81 -6.74 -14.25
N VAL A 6 -17.30 -7.49 -15.23
CA VAL A 6 -15.90 -7.41 -15.65
C VAL A 6 -15.66 -6.51 -16.87
N ASN A 7 -16.68 -5.75 -17.29
CA ASN A 7 -16.59 -4.78 -18.37
C ASN A 7 -16.18 -5.38 -19.74
N LEU A 8 -16.70 -6.58 -20.05
CA LEU A 8 -16.40 -7.31 -21.30
C LEU A 8 -17.61 -7.55 -22.20
N THR A 9 -18.79 -6.99 -21.90
CA THR A 9 -20.02 -7.18 -22.68
C THR A 9 -19.84 -6.81 -24.15
N SER A 10 -19.18 -5.68 -24.45
CA SER A 10 -18.91 -5.23 -25.82
C SER A 10 -17.96 -6.14 -26.61
N ARG A 11 -17.28 -7.03 -25.94
CA ARG A 11 -16.28 -7.94 -26.52
C ARG A 11 -16.71 -9.40 -26.52
N LYS A 12 -17.98 -9.70 -26.13
CA LYS A 12 -18.49 -11.06 -25.97
C LYS A 12 -18.36 -11.94 -27.23
N ASP A 13 -18.49 -11.33 -28.41
CA ASP A 13 -18.40 -12.01 -29.70
C ASP A 13 -16.98 -12.00 -30.30
N SER A 14 -16.01 -11.41 -29.60
CA SER A 14 -14.62 -11.34 -30.07
C SER A 14 -13.87 -12.62 -29.73
N ARG A 15 -12.92 -13.00 -30.60
CA ARG A 15 -12.06 -14.16 -30.36
C ARG A 15 -11.14 -13.89 -29.16
N PHE A 16 -10.98 -14.86 -28.28
CA PHE A 16 -10.08 -14.79 -27.10
C PHE A 16 -8.65 -14.41 -27.46
N SER A 17 -8.15 -14.84 -28.64
CA SER A 17 -6.82 -14.49 -29.13
C SER A 17 -6.61 -12.99 -29.34
N THR A 18 -7.70 -12.21 -29.50
CA THR A 18 -7.65 -10.74 -29.69
C THR A 18 -7.77 -9.96 -28.38
N TYR A 19 -7.90 -10.65 -27.26
CA TYR A 19 -8.00 -10.01 -25.95
C TYR A 19 -6.62 -9.55 -25.47
N SER A 20 -6.56 -8.35 -24.89
CA SER A 20 -5.39 -7.89 -24.14
C SER A 20 -5.20 -8.74 -22.87
N LEU A 21 -4.02 -8.66 -22.25
CA LEU A 21 -3.76 -9.40 -21.03
C LEU A 21 -4.77 -9.03 -19.91
N GLY A 22 -5.08 -7.75 -19.74
CA GLY A 22 -6.08 -7.29 -18.77
C GLY A 22 -7.50 -7.77 -19.08
N MET A 23 -7.87 -7.88 -20.37
CA MET A 23 -9.15 -8.49 -20.75
C MET A 23 -9.19 -9.99 -20.43
N LYS A 24 -8.08 -10.71 -20.67
CA LYS A 24 -7.96 -12.14 -20.32
C LYS A 24 -8.06 -12.36 -18.82
N GLN A 25 -7.41 -11.51 -18.02
CA GLN A 25 -7.45 -11.57 -16.57
C GLN A 25 -8.88 -11.31 -16.05
N ARG A 26 -9.55 -10.28 -16.56
CA ARG A 26 -10.96 -10.01 -16.21
C ARG A 26 -11.89 -11.14 -16.63
N LEU A 27 -11.66 -11.78 -17.77
CA LEU A 27 -12.44 -12.95 -18.18
C LEU A 27 -12.20 -14.15 -17.26
N ALA A 28 -10.97 -14.38 -16.81
CA ALA A 28 -10.65 -15.41 -15.83
C ALA A 28 -11.41 -15.18 -14.51
N ILE A 29 -11.42 -13.95 -13.99
CA ILE A 29 -12.23 -13.61 -12.81
C ILE A 29 -13.72 -13.83 -13.08
N ALA A 30 -14.19 -13.45 -14.28
CA ALA A 30 -15.58 -13.67 -14.70
C ALA A 30 -15.97 -15.17 -14.68
N SER A 31 -15.05 -16.04 -15.11
CA SER A 31 -15.30 -17.49 -15.07
C SER A 31 -15.43 -18.02 -13.65
N CYS A 32 -14.67 -17.50 -12.70
CA CYS A 32 -14.80 -17.83 -11.27
C CYS A 32 -16.17 -17.40 -10.69
N LEU A 33 -16.78 -16.37 -11.25
CA LEU A 33 -18.06 -15.83 -10.78
C LEU A 33 -19.31 -16.55 -11.32
N LEU A 34 -19.16 -17.51 -12.24
CA LEU A 34 -20.30 -18.17 -12.88
C LEU A 34 -21.21 -18.92 -11.91
N GLY A 35 -20.63 -19.52 -10.86
CA GLY A 35 -21.38 -20.24 -9.83
C GLY A 35 -21.84 -19.37 -8.66
N ASP A 36 -21.69 -18.05 -8.75
CA ASP A 36 -21.94 -17.10 -7.67
C ASP A 36 -21.31 -17.47 -6.31
N PRO A 37 -20.01 -17.82 -6.26
CA PRO A 37 -19.37 -18.26 -5.05
C PRO A 37 -19.32 -17.16 -4.00
N GLU A 38 -19.35 -17.54 -2.73
CA GLU A 38 -19.15 -16.61 -1.60
C GLU A 38 -17.68 -16.24 -1.42
N VAL A 39 -16.76 -17.16 -1.76
CA VAL A 39 -15.32 -17.02 -1.61
C VAL A 39 -14.63 -17.13 -2.96
N LEU A 40 -13.74 -16.19 -3.25
CA LEU A 40 -12.87 -16.17 -4.43
C LEU A 40 -11.41 -16.27 -4.00
N ILE A 41 -10.65 -17.12 -4.68
CA ILE A 41 -9.19 -17.20 -4.51
C ILE A 41 -8.54 -16.73 -5.82
N LEU A 42 -7.74 -15.68 -5.72
CA LEU A 42 -7.07 -15.03 -6.86
C LEU A 42 -5.56 -15.11 -6.66
N ASP A 43 -4.88 -15.74 -7.60
CA ASP A 43 -3.41 -15.82 -7.60
C ASP A 43 -2.85 -14.80 -8.60
N GLU A 44 -2.04 -13.87 -8.11
CA GLU A 44 -1.41 -12.78 -8.87
C GLU A 44 -2.36 -12.05 -9.85
N PRO A 45 -3.54 -11.56 -9.41
CA PRO A 45 -4.58 -11.06 -10.32
C PRO A 45 -4.18 -9.82 -11.11
N THR A 46 -3.13 -9.11 -10.71
CA THR A 46 -2.63 -7.88 -11.34
C THR A 46 -1.30 -8.05 -12.05
N ASN A 47 -0.72 -9.26 -12.03
CA ASN A 47 0.61 -9.51 -12.57
C ASN A 47 0.66 -9.27 -14.10
N GLY A 48 1.69 -8.53 -14.54
CA GLY A 48 1.93 -8.23 -15.95
C GLY A 48 0.95 -7.23 -16.59
N LEU A 49 0.06 -6.62 -15.81
CA LEU A 49 -0.84 -5.59 -16.29
C LEU A 49 -0.17 -4.21 -16.27
N ASP A 50 -0.62 -3.36 -17.20
CA ASP A 50 -0.31 -1.94 -17.14
C ASP A 50 -1.05 -1.22 -15.99
N PRO A 51 -0.68 0.01 -15.62
CA PRO A 51 -1.31 0.73 -14.51
C PRO A 51 -2.84 0.88 -14.64
N VAL A 52 -3.35 0.97 -15.86
CA VAL A 52 -4.79 1.06 -16.14
C VAL A 52 -5.47 -0.27 -15.83
N GLY A 53 -4.91 -1.38 -16.32
CA GLY A 53 -5.40 -2.73 -16.03
C GLY A 53 -5.37 -3.07 -14.55
N ILE A 54 -4.30 -2.69 -13.83
CA ILE A 54 -4.22 -2.84 -12.36
C ILE A 54 -5.37 -2.09 -11.67
N ALA A 55 -5.61 -0.82 -12.07
CA ALA A 55 -6.69 -0.02 -11.50
C ALA A 55 -8.08 -0.61 -11.76
N GLU A 56 -8.28 -1.22 -12.93
CA GLU A 56 -9.55 -1.90 -13.29
C GLU A 56 -9.77 -3.15 -12.43
N ILE A 57 -8.75 -4.01 -12.26
CA ILE A 57 -8.84 -5.19 -11.39
C ILE A 57 -9.08 -4.78 -9.93
N ARG A 58 -8.38 -3.74 -9.44
CA ARG A 58 -8.60 -3.20 -8.10
C ARG A 58 -10.05 -2.76 -7.88
N LYS A 59 -10.63 -2.03 -8.83
CA LYS A 59 -12.04 -1.61 -8.77
C LYS A 59 -12.98 -2.81 -8.75
N LEU A 60 -12.71 -3.83 -9.56
CA LEU A 60 -13.50 -5.05 -9.62
C LEU A 60 -13.46 -5.79 -8.27
N ILE A 61 -12.30 -6.00 -7.68
CA ILE A 61 -12.13 -6.66 -6.38
C ILE A 61 -12.93 -5.91 -5.29
N LYS A 62 -12.79 -4.57 -5.23
CA LYS A 62 -13.54 -3.76 -4.27
C LYS A 62 -15.06 -3.86 -4.47
N LEU A 63 -15.51 -3.86 -5.71
CA LEU A 63 -16.94 -4.02 -6.04
C LEU A 63 -17.47 -5.39 -5.57
N LEU A 64 -16.73 -6.47 -5.84
CA LEU A 64 -17.11 -7.83 -5.43
C LEU A 64 -17.15 -7.96 -3.90
N HIS A 65 -16.19 -7.35 -3.20
CA HIS A 65 -16.21 -7.30 -1.73
C HIS A 65 -17.42 -6.52 -1.20
N GLN A 66 -17.76 -5.37 -1.79
CA GLN A 66 -18.96 -4.60 -1.42
C GLN A 66 -20.27 -5.38 -1.67
N GLN A 67 -20.26 -6.33 -2.59
CA GLN A 67 -21.37 -7.26 -2.85
C GLN A 67 -21.41 -8.45 -1.87
N GLY A 68 -20.57 -8.45 -0.82
CA GLY A 68 -20.53 -9.45 0.23
C GLY A 68 -19.63 -10.65 -0.06
N LYS A 69 -18.80 -10.61 -1.11
CA LYS A 69 -17.88 -11.71 -1.40
C LYS A 69 -16.61 -11.62 -0.55
N THR A 70 -16.14 -12.75 -0.05
CA THR A 70 -14.82 -12.89 0.56
C THR A 70 -13.79 -13.16 -0.52
N ILE A 71 -12.69 -12.38 -0.53
CA ILE A 71 -11.66 -12.52 -1.55
C ILE A 71 -10.32 -12.77 -0.87
N ILE A 72 -9.70 -13.88 -1.21
CA ILE A 72 -8.32 -14.21 -0.82
C ILE A 72 -7.46 -13.99 -2.06
N MET A 73 -6.42 -13.16 -1.96
CA MET A 73 -5.50 -12.96 -3.06
C MET A 73 -4.06 -13.16 -2.63
N ALA A 74 -3.27 -13.83 -3.46
CA ALA A 74 -1.82 -13.84 -3.36
C ALA A 74 -1.25 -12.78 -4.30
N SER A 75 -0.28 -11.99 -3.84
CA SER A 75 0.41 -11.00 -4.68
C SER A 75 1.79 -10.67 -4.11
N HIS A 76 2.73 -10.40 -4.99
CA HIS A 76 4.03 -9.84 -4.65
C HIS A 76 4.03 -8.30 -4.73
N LEU A 77 2.98 -7.69 -5.27
CA LEU A 77 2.81 -6.22 -5.36
C LEU A 77 2.19 -5.69 -4.07
N LEU A 78 3.03 -5.50 -3.05
CA LEU A 78 2.60 -5.14 -1.69
C LEU A 78 1.82 -3.82 -1.64
N ASP A 79 2.17 -2.86 -2.49
CA ASP A 79 1.47 -1.60 -2.66
C ASP A 79 0.01 -1.79 -3.14
N GLU A 80 -0.25 -2.81 -3.98
CA GLU A 80 -1.61 -3.14 -4.40
C GLU A 80 -2.38 -3.88 -3.30
N VAL A 81 -1.70 -4.77 -2.55
CA VAL A 81 -2.30 -5.43 -1.38
C VAL A 81 -2.77 -4.40 -0.35
N GLU A 82 -1.92 -3.41 -0.04
CA GLU A 82 -2.23 -2.32 0.89
C GLU A 82 -3.47 -1.51 0.45
N LYS A 83 -3.63 -1.27 -0.87
CA LYS A 83 -4.74 -0.49 -1.42
C LYS A 83 -6.07 -1.25 -1.49
N VAL A 84 -6.04 -2.59 -1.46
CA VAL A 84 -7.21 -3.44 -1.77
C VAL A 84 -7.65 -4.26 -0.57
N CYS A 85 -6.71 -4.83 0.19
CA CYS A 85 -6.99 -5.78 1.24
C CYS A 85 -7.32 -5.10 2.56
N THR A 86 -8.23 -5.69 3.33
CA THR A 86 -8.52 -5.32 4.72
C THR A 86 -7.58 -6.03 5.70
N HIS A 87 -7.22 -7.27 5.38
CA HIS A 87 -6.33 -8.11 6.18
C HIS A 87 -5.20 -8.64 5.33
N VAL A 88 -4.07 -8.94 5.97
CA VAL A 88 -2.90 -9.52 5.34
C VAL A 88 -2.37 -10.69 6.17
N ALA A 89 -1.81 -11.67 5.47
CA ALA A 89 -1.00 -12.73 6.06
C ALA A 89 0.36 -12.76 5.34
N ILE A 90 1.45 -12.58 6.08
CA ILE A 90 2.81 -12.64 5.53
C ILE A 90 3.39 -14.03 5.81
N LEU A 91 3.79 -14.70 4.72
CA LEU A 91 4.40 -16.02 4.77
C LEU A 91 5.90 -15.93 4.41
N LYS A 92 6.74 -16.63 5.17
CA LYS A 92 8.18 -16.80 4.89
C LYS A 92 8.53 -18.27 4.94
N LYS A 93 9.00 -18.82 3.82
CA LYS A 93 9.38 -20.26 3.70
C LYS A 93 8.28 -21.23 4.16
N GLY A 94 7.02 -20.90 3.91
CA GLY A 94 5.86 -21.71 4.27
C GLY A 94 5.35 -21.50 5.70
N GLU A 95 6.00 -20.66 6.51
CA GLU A 95 5.57 -20.33 7.86
C GLU A 95 4.83 -18.99 7.90
N LEU A 96 3.77 -18.91 8.69
CA LEU A 96 3.02 -17.67 8.91
C LEU A 96 3.80 -16.78 9.88
N VAL A 97 4.28 -15.62 9.39
CA VAL A 97 5.07 -14.67 10.17
C VAL A 97 4.16 -13.71 10.93
N ILE A 98 3.16 -13.15 10.24
CA ILE A 98 2.19 -12.21 10.82
C ILE A 98 0.87 -12.28 10.05
N THR A 99 -0.23 -12.05 10.74
CA THR A 99 -1.56 -11.87 10.14
C THR A 99 -2.36 -10.85 10.94
N GLY A 100 -3.21 -10.09 10.29
CA GLY A 100 -4.10 -9.11 10.93
C GLY A 100 -4.64 -8.07 9.96
N ASP A 101 -5.31 -7.07 10.52
CA ASP A 101 -5.76 -5.89 9.77
C ASP A 101 -4.58 -5.12 9.21
N VAL A 102 -4.67 -4.71 7.93
CA VAL A 102 -3.58 -3.99 7.23
C VAL A 102 -3.24 -2.69 7.96
N ASN A 103 -4.24 -1.93 8.41
CA ASN A 103 -4.00 -0.66 9.08
C ASN A 103 -3.33 -0.87 10.45
N GLU A 104 -3.74 -1.89 11.21
CA GLU A 104 -3.12 -2.22 12.50
C GLU A 104 -1.65 -2.63 12.33
N ILE A 105 -1.36 -3.47 11.33
CA ILE A 105 0.02 -3.92 11.03
C ILE A 105 0.90 -2.74 10.60
N LEU A 106 0.36 -1.78 9.86
CA LEU A 106 1.08 -0.60 9.37
C LEU A 106 1.17 0.52 10.43
N SER A 107 0.22 0.57 11.37
CA SER A 107 0.13 1.61 12.39
C SER A 107 1.06 1.37 13.59
N THR A 108 2.29 0.98 13.36
CA THR A 108 3.24 0.76 14.47
C THR A 108 3.95 2.04 14.90
N GLU A 109 4.12 2.99 13.99
CA GLU A 109 4.81 4.27 14.22
C GLU A 109 4.37 5.29 13.16
N ASP A 110 4.28 6.55 13.56
CA ASP A 110 4.21 7.68 12.63
C ASP A 110 5.62 8.03 12.17
N ILE A 111 5.82 8.23 10.87
CA ILE A 111 7.11 8.62 10.31
C ILE A 111 6.96 10.02 9.73
N VAL A 112 7.67 10.99 10.29
CA VAL A 112 7.75 12.33 9.71
C VAL A 112 9.05 12.47 8.93
N GLU A 113 8.94 12.67 7.63
CA GLU A 113 10.07 12.90 6.75
C GLU A 113 10.27 14.39 6.59
N ILE A 114 11.47 14.88 6.92
CA ILE A 114 11.84 16.29 6.85
C ILE A 114 13.11 16.46 6.02
N GLY A 115 13.23 17.64 5.38
CA GLY A 115 14.42 18.03 4.64
C GLY A 115 14.65 19.52 4.73
N ALA A 116 15.91 19.92 4.61
CA ALA A 116 16.33 21.30 4.55
C ALA A 116 17.49 21.46 3.55
N ILE A 117 17.88 22.69 3.23
CA ILE A 117 19.05 22.94 2.36
C ILE A 117 20.33 22.49 3.07
N ASP A 118 20.47 22.81 4.37
CA ASP A 118 21.58 22.33 5.20
C ASP A 118 21.10 21.20 6.11
N MET A 119 21.46 19.97 5.75
CA MET A 119 21.09 18.78 6.51
C MET A 119 21.87 18.63 7.82
N LEU A 120 23.11 19.16 7.89
CA LEU A 120 23.92 19.10 9.12
C LEU A 120 23.35 20.04 10.19
N GLU A 121 22.92 21.23 9.77
CA GLU A 121 22.27 22.18 10.66
C GLU A 121 20.91 21.63 11.11
N LEU A 122 20.12 21.04 10.21
CA LEU A 122 18.87 20.37 10.53
C LEU A 122 19.07 19.28 11.57
N GLU A 123 20.04 18.38 11.37
CA GLU A 123 20.36 17.30 12.30
C GLU A 123 20.74 17.84 13.69
N THR A 124 21.53 18.91 13.73
CA THR A 124 21.92 19.57 15.00
C THR A 124 20.71 20.15 15.72
N VAL A 125 19.77 20.75 15.01
CA VAL A 125 18.54 21.31 15.59
C VAL A 125 17.61 20.19 16.06
N ILE A 126 17.38 19.17 15.24
CA ILE A 126 16.51 18.05 15.58
C ILE A 126 17.04 17.22 16.76
N SER A 127 18.36 17.07 16.89
CA SER A 127 18.94 16.34 18.04
C SER A 127 18.58 16.93 19.41
N LYS A 128 18.18 18.21 19.46
CA LYS A 128 17.73 18.89 20.67
C LYS A 128 16.20 18.88 20.85
N MET A 129 15.48 18.39 19.85
CA MET A 129 14.02 18.28 19.92
C MET A 129 13.65 16.99 20.68
N HIS A 130 12.57 17.04 21.44
CA HIS A 130 12.04 15.88 22.16
C HIS A 130 10.73 15.39 21.54
N GLY A 131 10.34 14.15 21.81
CA GLY A 131 9.04 13.59 21.46
C GLY A 131 9.05 12.52 20.38
N TYR A 132 10.17 12.30 19.69
CA TYR A 132 10.35 11.18 18.77
C TYR A 132 11.15 10.04 19.44
N ASN A 133 10.93 8.80 18.96
CA ASN A 133 11.61 7.62 19.50
C ASN A 133 12.99 7.40 18.86
N ASN A 134 13.10 7.69 17.57
CA ASN A 134 14.32 7.42 16.79
C ASN A 134 14.38 8.34 15.57
N THR A 135 15.59 8.47 14.97
CA THR A 135 15.82 9.19 13.72
C THR A 135 16.61 8.32 12.75
N LYS A 136 16.39 8.51 11.47
CA LYS A 136 17.18 7.90 10.41
C LYS A 136 17.46 8.92 9.32
N ALA A 137 18.74 9.16 9.03
CA ALA A 137 19.14 9.94 7.86
C ALA A 137 19.06 9.05 6.61
N GLN A 138 18.46 9.59 5.54
CA GLN A 138 18.36 8.92 4.26
C GLN A 138 18.56 9.95 3.14
N ASP A 139 19.69 9.88 2.45
CA ASP A 139 20.10 10.80 1.40
C ASP A 139 20.05 12.29 1.84
N LYS A 140 19.10 13.03 1.29
CA LYS A 140 18.87 14.47 1.56
C LYS A 140 17.68 14.71 2.49
N MET A 141 17.26 13.72 3.24
CA MET A 141 16.12 13.78 4.14
C MET A 141 16.41 13.08 5.46
N MET A 142 15.66 13.42 6.47
CA MET A 142 15.68 12.77 7.78
C MET A 142 14.28 12.26 8.10
N GLN A 143 14.19 11.04 8.63
CA GLN A 143 12.96 10.45 9.13
C GLN A 143 12.96 10.48 10.65
N LEU A 144 11.88 11.00 11.21
CA LEU A 144 11.61 11.04 12.65
C LEU A 144 10.50 10.02 12.95
N TYR A 145 10.74 9.12 13.88
CA TYR A 145 9.81 8.06 14.27
C TYR A 145 9.09 8.42 15.55
N TYR A 146 7.77 8.49 15.52
CA TYR A 146 6.91 8.84 16.66
C TYR A 146 6.01 7.67 17.06
N PRO A 147 5.58 7.59 18.31
CA PRO A 147 4.46 6.72 18.66
C PRO A 147 3.24 7.06 17.80
N VAL A 148 2.43 6.05 17.47
CA VAL A 148 1.24 6.23 16.61
C VAL A 148 0.33 7.34 17.12
N GLY A 149 -0.07 8.24 16.23
CA GLY A 149 -0.99 9.35 16.51
C GLY A 149 -0.40 10.50 17.32
N THR A 150 0.93 10.51 17.55
CA THR A 150 1.58 11.56 18.32
C THR A 150 2.43 12.53 17.50
N ALA A 151 2.63 12.25 16.21
CA ALA A 151 3.39 13.12 15.33
C ALA A 151 2.62 14.40 15.01
N ASP A 152 3.13 15.54 15.48
CA ASP A 152 2.58 16.88 15.19
C ASP A 152 3.49 17.62 14.22
N VAL A 153 3.14 17.53 12.93
CA VAL A 153 3.91 18.19 11.85
C VAL A 153 3.94 19.73 11.98
N GLU A 154 2.89 20.34 12.54
CA GLU A 154 2.88 21.80 12.77
C GLU A 154 3.91 22.18 13.83
N SER A 155 3.95 21.46 14.93
CA SER A 155 4.93 21.67 16.01
C SER A 155 6.35 21.45 15.53
N ILE A 156 6.61 20.42 14.71
CA ILE A 156 7.92 20.16 14.10
C ILE A 156 8.34 21.33 13.21
N ASN A 157 7.45 21.78 12.32
CA ASN A 157 7.73 22.91 11.43
C ASN A 157 8.03 24.19 12.21
N ARG A 158 7.20 24.48 13.23
CA ARG A 158 7.38 25.65 14.09
C ARG A 158 8.69 25.59 14.87
N TYR A 159 9.07 24.43 15.38
CA TYR A 159 10.32 24.21 16.08
C TYR A 159 11.52 24.46 15.17
N CYS A 160 11.54 23.89 13.97
CA CYS A 160 12.59 24.13 12.98
C CYS A 160 12.71 25.61 12.63
N PHE A 161 11.59 26.26 12.31
CA PHE A 161 11.56 27.68 11.95
C PHE A 161 12.08 28.58 13.09
N SER A 162 11.70 28.31 14.35
CA SER A 162 12.15 29.06 15.51
C SER A 162 13.65 28.92 15.78
N ASN A 163 14.27 27.85 15.26
CA ASN A 163 15.71 27.60 15.34
C ASN A 163 16.46 27.98 14.04
N GLY A 164 15.82 28.77 13.15
CA GLY A 164 16.43 29.27 11.93
C GLY A 164 16.42 28.34 10.73
N ILE A 165 15.80 27.15 10.86
CA ILE A 165 15.73 26.15 9.78
C ILE A 165 14.44 26.33 8.98
N ILE A 166 14.58 26.51 7.67
CA ILE A 166 13.47 26.49 6.71
C ILE A 166 13.42 25.09 6.08
N LEU A 167 12.35 24.34 6.40
CA LEU A 167 12.14 23.06 5.79
C LEU A 167 11.71 23.21 4.33
N ASN A 168 12.36 22.48 3.43
CA ASN A 168 11.96 22.35 2.03
C ASN A 168 11.15 21.09 1.75
N HIS A 169 11.11 20.17 2.74
CA HIS A 169 10.28 18.97 2.75
C HIS A 169 9.77 18.70 4.17
N LEU A 170 8.48 18.41 4.28
CA LEU A 170 7.82 18.02 5.53
C LEU A 170 6.61 17.16 5.18
N GLN A 171 6.66 15.87 5.51
CA GLN A 171 5.60 14.92 5.18
C GLN A 171 5.41 13.89 6.28
N LEU A 172 4.17 13.72 6.73
CA LEU A 172 3.78 12.57 7.56
C LEU A 172 3.58 11.37 6.65
N LYS A 173 4.36 10.31 6.86
CA LYS A 173 4.27 9.03 6.15
C LYS A 173 3.75 7.95 7.09
N LYS A 174 2.92 7.07 6.57
CA LYS A 174 2.65 5.78 7.21
C LYS A 174 3.70 4.78 6.74
N LYS A 175 4.05 3.83 7.61
CA LYS A 175 4.91 2.71 7.21
C LYS A 175 4.22 1.92 6.11
N SER A 176 4.89 1.66 5.01
CA SER A 176 4.31 0.86 3.92
C SER A 176 4.37 -0.64 4.26
N LEU A 177 3.47 -1.42 3.67
CA LEU A 177 3.49 -2.88 3.79
C LEU A 177 4.81 -3.47 3.28
N GLU A 178 5.40 -2.85 2.26
CA GLU A 178 6.72 -3.22 1.74
C GLU A 178 7.83 -3.05 2.79
N ALA A 179 7.88 -1.90 3.48
CA ALA A 179 8.85 -1.68 4.54
C ALA A 179 8.67 -2.69 5.69
N LYS A 180 7.42 -2.98 6.07
CA LYS A 180 7.09 -3.97 7.09
C LYS A 180 7.48 -5.38 6.67
N PHE A 181 7.24 -5.74 5.41
CA PHE A 181 7.63 -7.03 4.86
C PHE A 181 9.15 -7.23 4.95
N PHE A 182 9.96 -6.26 4.51
CA PHE A 182 11.41 -6.35 4.60
C PHE A 182 11.92 -6.44 6.04
N GLU A 183 11.31 -5.72 6.98
CA GLU A 183 11.64 -5.81 8.41
C GLU A 183 11.43 -7.23 8.96
N LEU A 184 10.37 -7.91 8.54
CA LEU A 184 10.00 -9.25 9.04
C LEU A 184 10.71 -10.39 8.30
N THR A 185 11.20 -10.13 7.08
CA THR A 185 11.78 -11.17 6.22
C THR A 185 13.30 -11.14 6.13
N ASN A 186 13.96 -10.08 6.56
CA ASN A 186 15.42 -10.03 6.75
C ASN A 186 15.79 -10.50 8.13
#